data_ef7e53a911ac4efd4379293a12b8b986
#
_entry.id   ef7e53a911ac4efd4379293a12b8b986
#
_cell.length_a   1.000
_cell.length_b   1.000
_cell.length_c   1.000
_cell.angle_alpha   90.00
_cell.angle_beta   90.00
_cell.angle_gamma   90.00
#
_symmetry.space_group_name_H-M   'P 1'
#
loop_
_entity.id
_entity.type
_entity.pdbx_description
1 polymer ?
#
loop_
_entity_poly.entity_id
_entity_poly.type
_entity_poly.pdbx_seq_one_letter_code
_entity_poly.pdbx_strand_id
1 'polypeptide(L)'
;MTYKDFASLWGEALQSNDRDMYVAEWATSSIWGNPEEIPDAGLCQIADQLGTIWDVAHMGVKDLWRGSGLSQAAFATRFCIPKRTVEDWCTAKRTPPDYIRLMIAEALGIIKR
;
A
#
# COMPACT_ATOMS: atom_id res chain seq x y z
N MET A 1 -1.16 15.95 5.62
CA MET A 1 -0.47 14.72 6.12
C MET A 1 1.01 14.81 5.79
N THR A 2 1.86 14.52 6.76
CA THR A 2 3.32 14.52 6.60
C THR A 2 3.84 13.13 6.24
N TYR A 3 5.11 13.02 5.87
CA TYR A 3 5.75 11.70 5.69
C TYR A 3 5.75 10.89 6.97
N LYS A 4 5.90 11.54 8.12
CA LYS A 4 5.84 10.89 9.42
C LYS A 4 4.46 10.31 9.71
N ASP A 5 3.41 11.04 9.36
CA ASP A 5 2.03 10.57 9.50
C ASP A 5 1.79 9.36 8.61
N PHE A 6 2.26 9.39 7.37
CA PHE A 6 2.14 8.25 6.46
C PHE A 6 2.89 7.03 7.00
N ALA A 7 4.08 7.21 7.55
CA ALA A 7 4.85 6.11 8.15
C ALA A 7 4.07 5.45 9.29
N SER A 8 3.35 6.24 10.10
CA SER A 8 2.49 5.72 11.15
C SER A 8 1.32 4.92 10.57
N LEU A 9 0.67 5.43 9.52
CA LEU A 9 -0.42 4.72 8.84
C LEU A 9 0.05 3.38 8.28
N TRP A 10 1.22 3.36 7.66
CA TRP A 10 1.79 2.13 7.09
C TRP A 10 2.14 1.12 8.18
N GLY A 11 2.82 1.55 9.23
CA GLY A 11 3.18 0.70 10.36
C GLY A 11 1.97 0.07 11.05
N GLU A 12 0.93 0.87 11.27
CA GLU A 12 -0.32 0.38 11.87
C GLU A 12 -1.06 -0.58 10.94
N ALA A 13 -1.05 -0.32 9.63
CA ALA A 13 -1.65 -1.23 8.65
C ALA A 13 -0.98 -2.60 8.67
N LEU A 14 0.35 -2.64 8.79
CA LEU A 14 1.10 -3.90 8.88
C LEU A 14 0.73 -4.71 10.13
N GLN A 15 0.38 -4.06 11.23
CA GLN A 15 0.00 -4.71 12.48
C GLN A 15 -1.48 -5.08 12.55
N SER A 16 -2.31 -4.44 11.72
CA SER A 16 -3.76 -4.61 11.77
C SER A 16 -4.18 -5.90 11.08
N ASN A 17 -5.09 -6.65 11.70
CA ASN A 17 -5.70 -7.84 11.13
C ASN A 17 -7.15 -7.61 10.68
N ASP A 18 -7.67 -6.39 10.83
CA ASP A 18 -9.04 -6.04 10.50
C ASP A 18 -9.06 -4.75 9.67
N ARG A 19 -9.31 -4.90 8.37
CA ARG A 19 -9.32 -3.79 7.41
C ARG A 19 -10.35 -2.74 7.78
N ASP A 20 -11.56 -3.15 8.08
CA ASP A 20 -12.66 -2.22 8.35
C ASP A 20 -12.42 -1.43 9.63
N MET A 21 -11.90 -2.08 10.66
CA MET A 21 -11.54 -1.41 11.91
C MET A 21 -10.40 -0.41 11.71
N TYR A 22 -9.37 -0.80 10.95
CA TYR A 22 -8.26 0.08 10.62
C TYR A 22 -8.76 1.34 9.89
N VAL A 23 -9.58 1.16 8.85
CA VAL A 23 -10.15 2.28 8.09
C VAL A 23 -11.00 3.17 9.00
N ALA A 24 -11.86 2.59 9.82
CA ALA A 24 -12.73 3.34 10.71
C ALA A 24 -11.94 4.17 11.73
N GLU A 25 -10.92 3.59 12.34
CA GLU A 25 -10.09 4.28 13.33
C GLU A 25 -9.30 5.44 12.73
N TRP A 26 -8.68 5.22 11.58
CA TRP A 26 -7.79 6.22 10.99
C TRP A 26 -8.50 7.27 10.14
N ALA A 27 -9.71 6.98 9.64
CA ALA A 27 -10.49 7.95 8.88
C ALA A 27 -10.91 9.16 9.73
N THR A 28 -11.03 8.98 11.04
CA THR A 28 -11.39 10.04 11.97
C THR A 28 -10.19 10.70 12.64
N SER A 29 -8.97 10.33 12.24
CA SER A 29 -7.75 10.88 12.80
C SER A 29 -7.56 12.35 12.39
N SER A 30 -6.99 13.14 13.28
CA SER A 30 -6.67 14.54 13.03
C SER A 30 -5.58 14.74 11.96
N ILE A 31 -4.88 13.70 11.55
CA ILE A 31 -3.86 13.79 10.48
C ILE A 31 -4.46 14.26 9.15
N TRP A 32 -5.76 14.07 8.95
CA TRP A 32 -6.50 14.50 7.75
C TRP A 32 -7.08 15.89 7.87
N GLY A 33 -6.91 16.55 8.99
CA GLY A 33 -7.53 17.82 9.34
C GLY A 33 -8.69 17.63 10.30
N ASN A 34 -9.54 18.67 10.46
CA ASN A 34 -10.70 18.57 11.35
C ASN A 34 -11.79 17.72 10.65
N PRO A 35 -12.16 16.55 11.22
CA PRO A 35 -13.17 15.67 10.61
C PRO A 35 -14.52 16.36 10.37
N GLU A 36 -14.90 17.32 11.21
CA GLU A 36 -16.18 18.04 11.07
C GLU A 36 -16.20 18.98 9.86
N GLU A 37 -15.03 19.39 9.37
CA GLU A 37 -14.87 20.30 8.23
C GLU A 37 -14.67 19.55 6.91
N ILE A 38 -14.52 18.20 6.95
CA ILE A 38 -14.28 17.39 5.74
C ILE A 38 -15.64 17.00 5.18
N PRO A 39 -15.94 17.33 3.89
CA PRO A 39 -17.18 16.92 3.25
C PRO A 39 -17.22 15.38 3.06
N ASP A 40 -18.43 14.84 2.89
CA ASP A 40 -18.62 13.39 2.75
C ASP A 40 -17.78 12.80 1.61
N ALA A 41 -17.67 13.47 0.48
CA ALA A 41 -16.83 13.01 -0.63
C ALA A 41 -15.35 12.90 -0.22
N GLY A 42 -14.87 13.83 0.60
CA GLY A 42 -13.52 13.79 1.15
C GLY A 42 -13.31 12.63 2.11
N LEU A 43 -14.31 12.35 2.95
CA LEU A 43 -14.26 11.20 3.86
C LEU A 43 -14.21 9.88 3.09
N CYS A 44 -14.98 9.75 2.01
CA CYS A 44 -14.93 8.57 1.15
C CYS A 44 -13.55 8.38 0.52
N GLN A 45 -12.92 9.45 0.06
CA GLN A 45 -11.57 9.41 -0.50
C GLN A 45 -10.55 8.96 0.54
N ILE A 46 -10.66 9.48 1.77
CA ILE A 46 -9.79 9.08 2.88
C ILE A 46 -9.95 7.59 3.18
N ALA A 47 -11.19 7.11 3.25
CA ALA A 47 -11.46 5.70 3.49
C ALA A 47 -10.89 4.81 2.39
N ASP A 48 -11.02 5.21 1.13
CA ASP A 48 -10.46 4.47 -0.01
C ASP A 48 -8.93 4.43 0.05
N GLN A 49 -8.29 5.54 0.39
CA GLN A 49 -6.83 5.59 0.56
C GLN A 49 -6.36 4.67 1.68
N LEU A 50 -7.04 4.71 2.83
CA LEU A 50 -6.71 3.85 3.97
C LEU A 50 -6.90 2.37 3.63
N GLY A 51 -7.98 2.04 2.95
CA GLY A 51 -8.23 0.68 2.48
C GLY A 51 -7.14 0.18 1.54
N THR A 52 -6.68 1.04 0.63
CA THR A 52 -5.58 0.72 -0.29
C THR A 52 -4.27 0.51 0.45
N ILE A 53 -3.96 1.34 1.44
CA ILE A 53 -2.75 1.17 2.28
C ILE A 53 -2.80 -0.17 3.00
N TRP A 54 -3.94 -0.51 3.60
CA TRP A 54 -4.11 -1.78 4.29
C TRP A 54 -3.95 -2.97 3.32
N ASP A 55 -4.56 -2.87 2.14
CA ASP A 55 -4.48 -3.92 1.12
C ASP A 55 -3.04 -4.17 0.68
N VAL A 56 -2.27 -3.11 0.40
CA VAL A 56 -0.86 -3.24 0.01
C VAL A 56 -0.03 -3.82 1.15
N ALA A 57 -0.32 -3.44 2.39
CA ALA A 57 0.38 -3.98 3.56
C ALA A 57 0.18 -5.48 3.72
N HIS A 58 -0.93 -6.02 3.22
CA HIS A 58 -1.30 -7.43 3.37
C HIS A 58 -1.26 -8.24 2.07
N MET A 59 -0.90 -7.63 0.93
CA MET A 59 -0.75 -8.37 -0.33
C MET A 59 0.70 -8.78 -0.59
N GLY A 60 0.89 -9.76 -1.47
CA GLY A 60 2.21 -10.15 -1.92
C GLY A 60 2.65 -9.39 -3.18
N VAL A 61 3.93 -9.50 -3.52
CA VAL A 61 4.48 -8.93 -4.76
C VAL A 61 3.76 -9.49 -5.99
N LYS A 62 3.31 -10.74 -5.93
CA LYS A 62 2.53 -11.36 -7.01
C LYS A 62 1.29 -10.55 -7.36
N ASP A 63 0.58 -10.04 -6.36
CA ASP A 63 -0.62 -9.23 -6.56
C ASP A 63 -0.27 -7.89 -7.20
N LEU A 64 0.82 -7.27 -6.77
CA LEU A 64 1.31 -6.02 -7.36
C LEU A 64 1.73 -6.23 -8.81
N TRP A 65 2.45 -7.31 -9.09
CA TRP A 65 2.84 -7.68 -10.43
C TRP A 65 1.62 -7.91 -11.35
N ARG A 66 0.65 -8.68 -10.88
CA ARG A 66 -0.59 -8.92 -11.64
C ARG A 66 -1.33 -7.63 -11.97
N GLY A 67 -1.40 -6.73 -11.00
CA GLY A 67 -2.06 -5.43 -11.20
C GLY A 67 -1.30 -4.47 -12.12
N SER A 68 -0.01 -4.72 -12.38
CA SER A 68 0.80 -3.87 -13.23
C SER A 68 0.52 -4.06 -14.72
N GLY A 69 -0.03 -5.21 -15.12
CA GLY A 69 -0.20 -5.57 -16.52
C GLY A 69 1.09 -5.93 -17.25
N LEU A 70 2.21 -6.02 -16.55
CA LEU A 70 3.51 -6.34 -17.12
C LEU A 70 3.82 -7.83 -17.00
N SER A 71 4.67 -8.36 -17.92
CA SER A 71 5.28 -9.66 -17.73
C SER A 71 6.25 -9.61 -16.54
N GLN A 72 6.62 -10.76 -15.98
CA GLN A 72 7.61 -10.81 -14.92
C GLN A 72 8.96 -10.20 -15.35
N ALA A 73 9.37 -10.47 -16.58
CA ALA A 73 10.59 -9.90 -17.13
C ALA A 73 10.53 -8.38 -17.25
N ALA A 74 9.42 -7.83 -17.76
CA ALA A 74 9.22 -6.39 -17.87
C ALA A 74 9.12 -5.71 -16.50
N PHE A 75 8.45 -6.34 -15.55
CA PHE A 75 8.34 -5.86 -14.17
C PHE A 75 9.74 -5.80 -13.52
N ALA A 76 10.52 -6.86 -13.67
CA ALA A 76 11.88 -6.91 -13.13
C ALA A 76 12.75 -5.80 -13.75
N THR A 77 12.66 -5.61 -15.05
CA THR A 77 13.43 -4.55 -15.75
C THR A 77 13.03 -3.17 -15.27
N ARG A 78 11.73 -2.91 -15.12
CA ARG A 78 11.23 -1.61 -14.64
C ARG A 78 11.79 -1.24 -13.29
N PHE A 79 11.88 -2.18 -12.38
CA PHE A 79 12.33 -1.93 -11.01
C PHE A 79 13.80 -2.26 -10.78
N CYS A 80 14.52 -2.62 -11.85
CA CYS A 80 15.95 -3.02 -11.76
C CYS A 80 16.17 -4.15 -10.75
N ILE A 81 15.24 -5.09 -10.71
CA ILE A 81 15.28 -6.27 -9.84
C ILE A 81 15.68 -7.47 -10.69
N PRO A 82 16.58 -8.34 -10.22
CA PRO A 82 16.86 -9.59 -10.95
C PRO A 82 15.57 -10.39 -11.19
N LYS A 83 15.40 -10.89 -12.41
CA LYS A 83 14.19 -11.66 -12.77
C LYS A 83 13.94 -12.82 -11.80
N ARG A 84 15.03 -13.52 -11.41
CA ARG A 84 14.96 -14.62 -10.45
C ARG A 84 14.36 -14.19 -9.11
N THR A 85 14.71 -12.99 -8.65
CA THR A 85 14.17 -12.44 -7.41
C THR A 85 12.67 -12.21 -7.52
N VAL A 86 12.20 -11.66 -8.65
CA VAL A 86 10.76 -11.47 -8.89
C VAL A 86 10.04 -12.81 -8.91
N GLU A 87 10.61 -13.81 -9.58
CA GLU A 87 10.05 -15.17 -9.60
C GLU A 87 9.95 -15.76 -8.19
N ASP A 88 10.99 -15.61 -7.38
CA ASP A 88 11.00 -16.12 -6.00
C ASP A 88 9.94 -15.43 -5.14
N TRP A 89 9.75 -14.12 -5.31
CA TRP A 89 8.70 -13.39 -4.60
C TRP A 89 7.31 -13.81 -5.04
N CYS A 90 7.10 -14.05 -6.34
CA CYS A 90 5.81 -14.47 -6.87
C CYS A 90 5.44 -15.90 -6.47
N THR A 91 6.43 -16.75 -6.23
CA THR A 91 6.22 -18.15 -5.79
C THR A 91 6.34 -18.33 -4.28
N ALA A 92 6.54 -17.25 -3.55
CA ALA A 92 6.70 -17.24 -2.10
C ALA A 92 7.92 -18.02 -1.58
N LYS A 93 8.91 -18.27 -2.42
CA LYS A 93 10.20 -18.85 -1.98
C LYS A 93 10.97 -17.90 -1.09
N ARG A 94 10.82 -16.59 -1.37
CA ARG A 94 11.40 -15.50 -0.59
C ARG A 94 10.34 -14.44 -0.40
N THR A 95 10.45 -13.71 0.70
CA THR A 95 9.55 -12.59 1.01
C THR A 95 10.39 -11.31 1.06
N PRO A 96 10.06 -10.29 0.28
CA PRO A 96 10.79 -9.04 0.37
C PRO A 96 10.45 -8.31 1.67
N PRO A 97 11.30 -7.37 2.12
CA PRO A 97 10.92 -6.46 3.20
C PRO A 97 9.63 -5.71 2.87
N ASP A 98 8.87 -5.37 3.90
CA ASP A 98 7.56 -4.71 3.72
C ASP A 98 7.66 -3.39 2.94
N TYR A 99 8.74 -2.61 3.15
CA TYR A 99 8.92 -1.35 2.44
C TYR A 99 9.10 -1.52 0.92
N ILE A 100 9.53 -2.68 0.44
CA ILE A 100 9.64 -2.94 -1.00
C ILE A 100 8.26 -2.96 -1.64
N ARG A 101 7.26 -3.58 -1.00
CA ARG A 101 5.89 -3.56 -1.50
C ARG A 101 5.34 -2.14 -1.55
N LEU A 102 5.62 -1.35 -0.52
CA LEU A 102 5.22 0.05 -0.48
C LEU A 102 5.84 0.84 -1.64
N MET A 103 7.14 0.70 -1.87
CA MET A 103 7.85 1.40 -2.94
C MET A 103 7.32 1.02 -4.32
N ILE A 104 7.08 -0.27 -4.55
CA ILE A 104 6.51 -0.75 -5.81
C ILE A 104 5.10 -0.20 -6.01
N ALA A 105 4.25 -0.26 -4.99
CA ALA A 105 2.89 0.25 -5.06
C ALA A 105 2.86 1.76 -5.36
N GLU A 106 3.76 2.52 -4.76
CA GLU A 106 3.90 3.95 -5.02
C GLU A 106 4.36 4.22 -6.45
N ALA A 107 5.35 3.47 -6.93
CA ALA A 107 5.83 3.60 -8.31
C ALA A 107 4.77 3.25 -9.35
N LEU A 108 3.89 2.30 -9.04
CA LEU A 108 2.77 1.90 -9.90
C LEU A 108 1.57 2.85 -9.79
N GLY A 109 1.61 3.83 -8.90
CA GLY A 109 0.50 4.76 -8.69
C GLY A 109 -0.66 4.20 -7.88
N ILE A 110 -0.48 3.04 -7.25
CA ILE A 110 -1.51 2.42 -6.39
C ILE A 110 -1.62 3.20 -5.08
N ILE A 111 -0.50 3.55 -4.48
CA ILE A 111 -0.43 4.42 -3.32
C ILE A 111 0.12 5.77 -3.74
N LYS A 112 -0.54 6.83 -3.31
CA LYS A 112 -0.10 8.23 -3.53
C LYS A 112 0.10 8.90 -2.19
N ARG A 113 1.25 9.53 -2.01
CA ARG A 113 1.55 10.28 -0.80
C ARG A 113 2.28 11.61 -1.06
#